data_c1eb3a668bac3051cf8ce6bf72b36587
#
_entry.id   c1eb3a668bac3051cf8ce6bf72b36587
#
_cell.length_a   1.000
_cell.length_b   1.000
_cell.length_c   1.000
_cell.angle_alpha   90.00
_cell.angle_beta   90.00
_cell.angle_gamma   90.00
#
_symmetry.space_group_name_H-M   'P 1'
#
loop_
_entity.id
_entity.type
_entity.pdbx_description
1 polymer ?
#
loop_
_entity_poly.entity_id
_entity_poly.type
_entity_poly.pdbx_seq_one_letter_code
_entity_poly.pdbx_strand_id
1 'polypeptide(L)'
;MGPEELIRACLDAMRDADAIAPAGAVAGMHRSALLGTEGVAAVLGGFAIGVHDADRDRSLELFEALIGEALRDEKGGDRLGALFLDEAARTIRLLARTDRLDAPATHDLARAYARAGAEAPPELVQCLAGHMAELRKAGTLPIDPDSEIERMSVVLDLDPHYLHGKLDERIGTLPKAARAAFAYEVACRDEAACGRIAMYWLLDESAEVRLGAADGFRERALRGIVDPMSAAMVPLIRNWMPADAGRTLLDEALAQARRRELIAPLPRPEWRRAEIYGSIPDMWGAQMLRAVLQGKEEPAVATVVTEPGRGIAQAIVISGMEAIGELTGSESFDALIETAWETFEEQVAVALAEGLAAERPPPAGLIDVALACGMWELRPRAMTAGDWLSELDPNDEIAALPAPVRKELVGGSAAWRDDYVVVKGWSGGTAVLREAMDEAKDADGVKIGFFARLEPRREDWALRMSRSAHVLKGAGNVDWKTFAATA
;
A
#
# COMPACT_ATOMS: atom_id res chain seq x y z
N MET A 1 21.12 -17.46 -19.68
CA MET A 1 21.55 -16.82 -18.42
C MET A 1 21.03 -17.71 -17.31
N GLY A 2 21.92 -18.21 -16.47
CA GLY A 2 21.52 -19.04 -15.33
C GLY A 2 20.90 -18.17 -14.22
N PRO A 3 20.19 -18.79 -13.24
CA PRO A 3 19.52 -18.05 -12.15
C PRO A 3 20.46 -17.13 -11.38
N GLU A 4 21.67 -17.60 -11.09
CA GLU A 4 22.69 -16.80 -10.37
C GLU A 4 23.19 -15.60 -11.19
N GLU A 5 23.35 -15.79 -12.52
CA GLU A 5 23.74 -14.70 -13.41
C GLU A 5 22.63 -13.66 -13.52
N LEU A 6 21.37 -14.10 -13.53
CA LEU A 6 20.20 -13.21 -13.55
C LEU A 6 20.12 -12.39 -12.26
N ILE A 7 20.25 -13.04 -11.09
CA ILE A 7 20.26 -12.32 -9.80
C ILE A 7 21.38 -11.30 -9.75
N ARG A 8 22.59 -11.66 -10.18
CA ARG A 8 23.72 -10.72 -10.23
C ARG A 8 23.42 -9.54 -11.14
N ALA A 9 22.84 -9.78 -12.33
CA ALA A 9 22.42 -8.70 -13.24
C ALA A 9 21.35 -7.80 -12.61
N CYS A 10 20.40 -8.36 -11.85
CA CYS A 10 19.39 -7.59 -11.12
C CYS A 10 20.04 -6.71 -10.03
N LEU A 11 20.95 -7.27 -9.23
CA LEU A 11 21.66 -6.53 -8.17
C LEU A 11 22.56 -5.43 -8.74
N ASP A 12 23.18 -5.66 -9.89
CA ASP A 12 23.97 -4.65 -10.60
C ASP A 12 23.06 -3.54 -11.14
N ALA A 13 21.91 -3.87 -11.73
CA ALA A 13 20.92 -2.89 -12.17
C ALA A 13 20.38 -2.04 -11.01
N MET A 14 20.17 -2.64 -9.83
CA MET A 14 19.77 -1.91 -8.62
C MET A 14 20.88 -1.02 -8.06
N ARG A 15 22.15 -1.37 -8.31
CA ARG A 15 23.32 -0.57 -7.90
C ARG A 15 23.49 0.68 -8.75
N ASP A 16 23.17 0.56 -10.05
CA ASP A 16 23.34 1.65 -11.03
C ASP A 16 22.14 2.60 -11.05
N ALA A 17 21.02 2.20 -10.43
CA ALA A 17 19.80 3.00 -10.36
C ALA A 17 19.80 3.86 -9.09
N ASP A 18 20.04 5.16 -9.24
CA ASP A 18 19.80 6.16 -8.17
C ASP A 18 18.29 6.41 -7.93
N ALA A 19 17.39 5.59 -8.53
CA ALA A 19 15.95 5.82 -8.58
C ALA A 19 15.20 5.29 -7.34
N ILE A 20 14.13 5.99 -6.99
CA ILE A 20 13.14 5.58 -5.97
C ILE A 20 12.43 4.29 -6.42
N ALA A 21 12.59 3.21 -5.65
CA ALA A 21 12.05 1.86 -5.86
C ALA A 21 12.68 1.02 -7.01
N PRO A 22 14.01 0.93 -7.12
CA PRO A 22 14.67 0.14 -8.17
C PRO A 22 14.31 -1.36 -8.08
N ALA A 23 14.11 -1.89 -6.86
CA ALA A 23 13.79 -3.31 -6.64
C ALA A 23 12.47 -3.73 -7.29
N GLY A 24 11.42 -2.92 -7.15
CA GLY A 24 10.12 -3.18 -7.77
C GLY A 24 10.17 -3.16 -9.30
N ALA A 25 10.88 -2.20 -9.89
CA ALA A 25 11.05 -2.12 -11.34
C ALA A 25 11.84 -3.33 -11.88
N VAL A 26 12.93 -3.71 -11.21
CA VAL A 26 13.75 -4.88 -11.58
C VAL A 26 12.97 -6.20 -11.42
N ALA A 27 12.20 -6.35 -10.33
CA ALA A 27 11.33 -7.50 -10.12
C ALA A 27 10.28 -7.62 -11.24
N GLY A 28 9.65 -6.50 -11.62
CA GLY A 28 8.66 -6.46 -12.71
C GLY A 28 9.25 -6.81 -14.08
N MET A 29 10.42 -6.24 -14.44
CA MET A 29 11.09 -6.52 -15.71
C MET A 29 11.51 -7.99 -15.87
N HIS A 30 11.95 -8.62 -14.80
CA HIS A 30 12.46 -10.00 -14.82
C HIS A 30 11.50 -11.01 -14.18
N ARG A 31 10.24 -10.62 -13.96
CA ARG A 31 9.20 -11.36 -13.24
C ARG A 31 9.13 -12.84 -13.62
N SER A 32 8.96 -13.14 -14.90
CA SER A 32 8.79 -14.53 -15.37
C SER A 32 9.98 -15.45 -15.07
N ALA A 33 11.19 -14.87 -15.00
CA ALA A 33 12.40 -15.64 -14.70
C ALA A 33 12.66 -15.74 -13.19
N LEU A 34 12.36 -14.68 -12.44
CA LEU A 34 12.62 -14.61 -11.00
C LEU A 34 11.56 -15.32 -10.16
N LEU A 35 10.30 -15.38 -10.60
CA LEU A 35 9.25 -16.14 -9.95
C LEU A 35 9.33 -17.66 -10.20
N GLY A 36 10.26 -18.12 -11.04
CA GLY A 36 10.54 -19.55 -11.20
C GLY A 36 11.26 -20.13 -9.97
N THR A 37 11.14 -21.46 -9.78
CA THR A 37 11.75 -22.18 -8.64
C THR A 37 13.27 -21.96 -8.50
N GLU A 38 13.98 -21.84 -9.62
CA GLU A 38 15.43 -21.59 -9.63
C GLU A 38 15.76 -20.15 -9.18
N GLY A 39 14.89 -19.17 -9.49
CA GLY A 39 15.03 -17.78 -9.07
C GLY A 39 14.93 -17.63 -7.56
N VAL A 40 13.94 -18.29 -6.94
CA VAL A 40 13.77 -18.31 -5.47
C VAL A 40 15.00 -18.85 -4.77
N ALA A 41 15.49 -20.02 -5.24
CA ALA A 41 16.68 -20.66 -4.64
C ALA A 41 17.94 -19.78 -4.77
N ALA A 42 18.08 -19.04 -5.89
CA ALA A 42 19.19 -18.13 -6.11
C ALA A 42 19.12 -16.89 -5.20
N VAL A 43 17.95 -16.25 -5.08
CA VAL A 43 17.75 -15.08 -4.18
C VAL A 43 18.00 -15.48 -2.73
N LEU A 44 17.36 -16.55 -2.24
CA LEU A 44 17.51 -17.01 -0.86
C LEU A 44 18.89 -17.63 -0.60
N GLY A 45 19.52 -18.24 -1.60
CA GLY A 45 20.89 -18.74 -1.53
C GLY A 45 21.92 -17.64 -1.26
N GLY A 46 21.70 -16.45 -1.77
CA GLY A 46 22.50 -15.26 -1.49
C GLY A 46 22.52 -14.88 0.00
N PHE A 47 21.39 -15.07 0.71
CA PHE A 47 21.31 -14.84 2.16
C PHE A 47 22.10 -15.84 2.99
N ALA A 48 22.21 -17.08 2.52
CA ALA A 48 22.83 -18.17 3.26
C ALA A 48 24.35 -18.26 3.10
N ILE A 49 24.97 -17.53 2.13
CA ILE A 49 26.38 -17.72 1.71
C ILE A 49 27.27 -16.52 2.08
N GLY A 50 26.82 -15.56 2.87
CA GLY A 50 27.68 -14.47 3.35
C GLY A 50 28.12 -13.49 2.27
N VAL A 51 27.20 -13.03 1.46
CA VAL A 51 27.38 -11.93 0.50
C VAL A 51 27.72 -10.64 1.27
N HIS A 52 28.54 -9.77 0.72
CA HIS A 52 28.87 -8.46 1.31
C HIS A 52 27.61 -7.70 1.75
N ASP A 53 27.67 -7.02 2.89
CA ASP A 53 26.50 -6.38 3.53
C ASP A 53 25.63 -5.54 2.57
N ALA A 54 26.24 -4.77 1.64
CA ALA A 54 25.50 -3.98 0.67
C ALA A 54 24.71 -4.80 -0.38
N ASP A 55 25.22 -5.97 -0.76
CA ASP A 55 24.50 -6.87 -1.68
C ASP A 55 23.43 -7.67 -0.95
N ARG A 56 23.58 -7.87 0.36
CA ARG A 56 22.56 -8.47 1.23
C ARG A 56 21.32 -7.58 1.31
N ASP A 57 21.48 -6.29 1.56
CA ASP A 57 20.35 -5.35 1.64
C ASP A 57 19.58 -5.29 0.32
N ARG A 58 20.30 -5.21 -0.82
CA ARG A 58 19.65 -5.23 -2.14
C ARG A 58 18.95 -6.55 -2.45
N SER A 59 19.54 -7.66 -2.04
CA SER A 59 18.91 -8.98 -2.18
C SER A 59 17.62 -9.07 -1.36
N LEU A 60 17.59 -8.45 -0.17
CA LEU A 60 16.41 -8.36 0.67
C LEU A 60 15.32 -7.52 0.02
N GLU A 61 15.66 -6.34 -0.49
CA GLU A 61 14.73 -5.46 -1.21
C GLU A 61 14.16 -6.15 -2.46
N LEU A 62 14.99 -6.87 -3.22
CA LEU A 62 14.53 -7.65 -4.37
C LEU A 62 13.59 -8.79 -3.93
N PHE A 63 13.91 -9.48 -2.85
CA PHE A 63 13.07 -10.55 -2.32
C PHE A 63 11.72 -10.01 -1.83
N GLU A 64 11.70 -8.89 -1.12
CA GLU A 64 10.49 -8.18 -0.70
C GLU A 64 9.61 -7.81 -1.91
N ALA A 65 10.22 -7.22 -2.94
CA ALA A 65 9.50 -6.87 -4.17
C ALA A 65 8.92 -8.11 -4.88
N LEU A 66 9.67 -9.22 -4.92
CA LEU A 66 9.21 -10.48 -5.52
C LEU A 66 8.06 -11.12 -4.73
N ILE A 67 8.07 -11.07 -3.39
CA ILE A 67 6.92 -11.50 -2.58
C ILE A 67 5.69 -10.65 -2.94
N GLY A 68 5.86 -9.33 -3.04
CA GLY A 68 4.78 -8.42 -3.43
C GLY A 68 4.21 -8.73 -4.83
N GLU A 69 5.06 -9.02 -5.81
CA GLU A 69 4.63 -9.48 -7.14
C GLU A 69 3.88 -10.82 -7.07
N ALA A 70 4.44 -11.79 -6.33
CA ALA A 70 3.84 -13.12 -6.18
C ALA A 70 2.45 -13.07 -5.54
N LEU A 71 2.25 -12.21 -4.54
CA LEU A 71 0.93 -12.00 -3.91
C LEU A 71 -0.08 -11.36 -4.89
N ARG A 72 0.38 -10.42 -5.74
CA ARG A 72 -0.49 -9.85 -6.78
C ARG A 72 -0.90 -10.90 -7.80
N ASP A 73 0.02 -11.77 -8.21
CA ASP A 73 -0.22 -12.87 -9.14
C ASP A 73 -1.21 -13.88 -8.59
N GLU A 74 -1.00 -14.32 -7.34
CA GLU A 74 -1.90 -15.24 -6.67
C GLU A 74 -3.33 -14.69 -6.62
N LYS A 75 -3.49 -13.41 -6.25
CA LYS A 75 -4.79 -12.72 -6.27
C LYS A 75 -5.38 -12.61 -7.66
N GLY A 76 -4.52 -12.46 -8.69
CA GLY A 76 -4.90 -12.43 -10.09
C GLY A 76 -5.24 -13.80 -10.68
N GLY A 77 -5.04 -14.89 -9.93
CA GLY A 77 -5.24 -16.27 -10.36
C GLY A 77 -4.08 -16.81 -11.22
N ASP A 78 -2.93 -16.13 -11.25
CA ASP A 78 -1.72 -16.65 -11.90
C ASP A 78 -0.99 -17.62 -10.93
N ARG A 79 -0.75 -18.82 -11.43
CA ARG A 79 -0.08 -19.88 -10.65
C ARG A 79 1.38 -19.59 -10.33
N LEU A 80 2.04 -18.70 -11.08
CA LEU A 80 3.46 -18.39 -10.85
C LEU A 80 3.68 -17.78 -9.47
N GLY A 81 2.78 -16.90 -9.01
CA GLY A 81 2.87 -16.31 -7.68
C GLY A 81 2.78 -17.34 -6.56
N ALA A 82 1.77 -18.24 -6.64
CA ALA A 82 1.62 -19.32 -5.66
C ALA A 82 2.84 -20.27 -5.65
N LEU A 83 3.36 -20.63 -6.82
CA LEU A 83 4.57 -21.46 -6.94
C LEU A 83 5.79 -20.79 -6.32
N PHE A 84 5.96 -19.47 -6.50
CA PHE A 84 7.04 -18.72 -5.88
C PHE A 84 6.94 -18.75 -4.36
N LEU A 85 5.77 -18.48 -3.79
CA LEU A 85 5.56 -18.45 -2.34
C LEU A 85 5.77 -19.85 -1.72
N ASP A 86 5.28 -20.91 -2.37
CA ASP A 86 5.50 -22.28 -1.94
C ASP A 86 6.99 -22.67 -1.95
N GLU A 87 7.72 -22.28 -2.99
CA GLU A 87 9.13 -22.56 -3.12
C GLU A 87 9.96 -21.76 -2.13
N ALA A 88 9.61 -20.49 -1.87
CA ALA A 88 10.22 -19.67 -0.85
C ALA A 88 10.05 -20.30 0.54
N ALA A 89 8.83 -20.73 0.88
CA ALA A 89 8.55 -21.43 2.13
C ALA A 89 9.34 -22.74 2.24
N ARG A 90 9.43 -23.52 1.15
CA ARG A 90 10.20 -24.76 1.10
C ARG A 90 11.70 -24.52 1.32
N THR A 91 12.24 -23.50 0.69
CA THR A 91 13.67 -23.14 0.81
C THR A 91 13.98 -22.65 2.22
N ILE A 92 13.16 -21.78 2.79
CA ILE A 92 13.29 -21.32 4.18
C ILE A 92 13.22 -22.49 5.16
N ARG A 93 12.29 -23.42 4.97
CA ARG A 93 12.21 -24.67 5.78
C ARG A 93 13.49 -25.47 5.71
N LEU A 94 14.09 -25.59 4.53
CA LEU A 94 15.36 -26.30 4.37
C LEU A 94 16.50 -25.59 5.11
N LEU A 95 16.60 -24.26 4.96
CA LEU A 95 17.61 -23.45 5.65
C LEU A 95 17.45 -23.52 7.16
N ALA A 96 16.22 -23.46 7.68
CA ALA A 96 15.93 -23.62 9.11
C ALA A 96 16.35 -24.99 9.65
N ARG A 97 16.02 -26.08 8.92
CA ARG A 97 16.40 -27.46 9.33
C ARG A 97 17.88 -27.75 9.27
N THR A 98 18.62 -27.01 8.46
CA THR A 98 20.08 -27.17 8.30
C THR A 98 20.88 -26.21 9.15
N ASP A 99 20.21 -25.45 10.04
CA ASP A 99 20.82 -24.44 10.92
C ASP A 99 21.62 -23.37 10.15
N ARG A 100 21.11 -23.00 8.96
CA ARG A 100 21.73 -22.00 8.09
C ARG A 100 21.05 -20.64 8.14
N LEU A 101 20.02 -20.48 8.95
CA LEU A 101 19.37 -19.22 9.27
C LEU A 101 19.91 -18.72 10.61
N ASP A 102 20.89 -17.83 10.54
CA ASP A 102 21.33 -17.10 11.73
C ASP A 102 20.29 -16.07 12.19
N ALA A 103 20.47 -15.47 13.36
CA ALA A 103 19.52 -14.51 13.91
C ALA A 103 19.33 -13.28 12.99
N PRO A 104 20.38 -12.65 12.40
CA PRO A 104 20.21 -11.57 11.44
C PRO A 104 19.42 -11.97 10.19
N ALA A 105 19.75 -13.12 9.55
CA ALA A 105 19.04 -13.58 8.35
C ALA A 105 17.57 -13.90 8.65
N THR A 106 17.29 -14.52 9.80
CA THR A 106 15.93 -14.81 10.25
C THR A 106 15.12 -13.52 10.42
N HIS A 107 15.73 -12.52 11.05
CA HIS A 107 15.10 -11.21 11.25
C HIS A 107 14.82 -10.49 9.93
N ASP A 108 15.80 -10.44 9.02
CA ASP A 108 15.69 -9.77 7.74
C ASP A 108 14.62 -10.40 6.84
N LEU A 109 14.57 -11.74 6.78
CA LEU A 109 13.55 -12.46 6.04
C LEU A 109 12.15 -12.23 6.63
N ALA A 110 12.01 -12.27 7.96
CA ALA A 110 10.72 -11.98 8.61
C ALA A 110 10.25 -10.55 8.31
N ARG A 111 11.17 -9.58 8.28
CA ARG A 111 10.90 -8.20 7.89
C ARG A 111 10.45 -8.08 6.43
N ALA A 112 11.08 -8.80 5.49
CA ALA A 112 10.69 -8.79 4.09
C ALA A 112 9.25 -9.29 3.89
N TYR A 113 8.88 -10.40 4.55
CA TYR A 113 7.49 -10.89 4.52
C TYR A 113 6.51 -9.87 5.09
N ALA A 114 6.82 -9.27 6.24
CA ALA A 114 5.99 -8.26 6.86
C ALA A 114 5.79 -7.02 5.97
N ARG A 115 6.87 -6.49 5.36
CA ARG A 115 6.80 -5.33 4.46
C ARG A 115 6.03 -5.61 3.18
N ALA A 116 6.19 -6.82 2.64
CA ALA A 116 5.43 -7.25 1.46
C ALA A 116 3.94 -7.55 1.78
N GLY A 117 3.54 -7.52 3.05
CA GLY A 117 2.18 -7.86 3.48
C GLY A 117 1.86 -9.34 3.34
N ALA A 118 2.86 -10.21 3.43
CA ALA A 118 2.74 -11.66 3.35
C ALA A 118 2.84 -12.31 4.72
N GLU A 119 2.16 -13.45 4.90
CA GLU A 119 2.35 -14.28 6.08
C GLU A 119 3.67 -15.03 5.99
N ALA A 120 4.52 -14.89 7.02
CA ALA A 120 5.80 -15.57 7.06
C ALA A 120 5.62 -17.08 7.27
N PRO A 121 6.45 -17.94 6.62
CA PRO A 121 6.39 -19.38 6.82
C PRO A 121 6.54 -19.76 8.30
N PRO A 122 5.80 -20.79 8.79
CA PRO A 122 5.83 -21.17 10.20
C PRO A 122 7.21 -21.49 10.74
N GLU A 123 8.08 -22.06 9.91
CA GLU A 123 9.47 -22.38 10.30
C GLU A 123 10.30 -21.11 10.53
N LEU A 124 10.09 -20.06 9.74
CA LEU A 124 10.74 -18.76 9.95
C LEU A 124 10.28 -18.12 11.26
N VAL A 125 8.97 -18.17 11.54
CA VAL A 125 8.39 -17.68 12.80
C VAL A 125 8.95 -18.45 14.00
N GLN A 126 9.13 -19.78 13.89
CA GLN A 126 9.72 -20.60 14.95
C GLN A 126 11.20 -20.27 15.18
N CYS A 127 11.99 -20.08 14.11
CA CYS A 127 13.39 -19.66 14.23
C CYS A 127 13.49 -18.30 14.92
N LEU A 128 12.66 -17.34 14.52
CA LEU A 128 12.61 -16.01 15.13
C LEU A 128 12.27 -16.11 16.63
N ALA A 129 11.27 -16.89 16.99
CA ALA A 129 10.88 -17.11 18.39
C ALA A 129 12.00 -17.77 19.21
N GLY A 130 12.73 -18.71 18.60
CA GLY A 130 13.89 -19.36 19.21
C GLY A 130 15.02 -18.36 19.50
N HIS A 131 15.42 -17.57 18.52
CA HIS A 131 16.44 -16.53 18.68
C HIS A 131 16.03 -15.48 19.73
N MET A 132 14.76 -15.07 19.73
CA MET A 132 14.23 -14.14 20.75
C MET A 132 14.26 -14.75 22.16
N ALA A 133 13.99 -16.06 22.30
CA ALA A 133 14.07 -16.75 23.58
C ALA A 133 15.52 -16.80 24.11
N GLU A 134 16.51 -17.02 23.24
CA GLU A 134 17.92 -16.99 23.62
C GLU A 134 18.38 -15.58 24.03
N LEU A 135 17.97 -14.54 23.32
CA LEU A 135 18.24 -13.13 23.69
C LEU A 135 17.63 -12.77 25.06
N ARG A 136 16.42 -13.30 25.34
CA ARG A 136 15.79 -13.14 26.68
C ARG A 136 16.62 -13.80 27.78
N LYS A 137 17.09 -15.02 27.56
CA LYS A 137 17.94 -15.74 28.53
C LYS A 137 19.26 -15.00 28.77
N ALA A 138 19.81 -14.38 27.73
CA ALA A 138 21.04 -13.58 27.82
C ALA A 138 20.86 -12.20 28.49
N GLY A 139 19.60 -11.79 28.80
CA GLY A 139 19.30 -10.46 29.32
C GLY A 139 19.52 -9.33 28.32
N THR A 140 19.63 -9.68 27.04
CA THR A 140 19.86 -8.75 25.93
C THR A 140 18.58 -8.52 25.11
N LEU A 141 17.43 -8.40 25.79
CA LEU A 141 16.18 -8.03 25.09
C LEU A 141 16.36 -6.71 24.35
N PRO A 142 16.01 -6.67 23.07
CA PRO A 142 16.51 -5.61 22.20
C PRO A 142 15.86 -4.26 22.40
N ILE A 143 14.77 -4.13 23.16
CA ILE A 143 14.04 -2.86 23.18
C ILE A 143 13.36 -2.66 24.54
N ASP A 144 13.96 -1.79 25.35
CA ASP A 144 13.30 -1.14 26.46
C ASP A 144 12.67 0.17 25.96
N PRO A 145 11.34 0.35 26.06
CA PRO A 145 10.67 1.58 25.60
C PRO A 145 11.30 2.85 26.17
N ASP A 146 11.70 2.84 27.43
CA ASP A 146 12.30 4.00 28.07
C ASP A 146 13.63 4.37 27.46
N SER A 147 14.51 3.41 27.25
CA SER A 147 15.81 3.63 26.60
C SER A 147 15.67 4.08 25.14
N GLU A 148 14.67 3.59 24.40
CA GLU A 148 14.42 4.02 23.02
C GLU A 148 13.86 5.44 22.98
N ILE A 149 12.91 5.76 23.83
CA ILE A 149 12.34 7.11 23.92
C ILE A 149 13.41 8.11 24.37
N GLU A 150 14.23 7.76 25.36
CA GLU A 150 15.34 8.60 25.82
C GLU A 150 16.36 8.85 24.70
N ARG A 151 16.72 7.81 23.94
CA ARG A 151 17.61 7.94 22.79
C ARG A 151 17.00 8.78 21.68
N MET A 152 15.69 8.68 21.46
CA MET A 152 14.97 9.51 20.50
C MET A 152 14.71 10.92 21.01
N SER A 153 14.76 11.18 22.31
CA SER A 153 14.54 12.53 22.87
C SER A 153 15.45 13.57 22.24
N VAL A 154 16.64 13.15 21.79
CA VAL A 154 17.62 13.99 21.06
C VAL A 154 17.13 14.38 19.64
N VAL A 155 16.16 13.65 19.08
CA VAL A 155 15.66 13.82 17.71
C VAL A 155 14.14 14.01 17.64
N LEU A 156 13.48 14.29 18.77
CA LEU A 156 12.01 14.46 18.82
C LEU A 156 11.48 15.68 18.03
N ASP A 157 12.37 16.56 17.58
CA ASP A 157 12.04 17.68 16.69
C ASP A 157 11.96 17.26 15.20
N LEU A 158 12.32 16.00 14.90
CA LEU A 158 12.16 15.44 13.55
C LEU A 158 10.70 15.13 13.26
N ASP A 159 10.44 14.90 11.97
CA ASP A 159 9.13 14.49 11.46
C ASP A 159 8.58 13.28 12.24
N PRO A 160 7.37 13.36 12.83
CA PRO A 160 6.78 12.27 13.61
C PRO A 160 6.54 10.99 12.80
N HIS A 161 6.24 11.09 11.50
CA HIS A 161 6.08 9.92 10.63
C HIS A 161 7.43 9.21 10.41
N TYR A 162 8.47 9.97 10.14
CA TYR A 162 9.83 9.41 10.02
C TYR A 162 10.23 8.67 11.30
N LEU A 163 10.00 9.29 12.46
CA LEU A 163 10.30 8.66 13.75
C LEU A 163 9.46 7.41 14.00
N HIS A 164 8.16 7.45 13.68
CA HIS A 164 7.30 6.28 13.73
C HIS A 164 7.86 5.16 12.84
N GLY A 165 8.21 5.44 11.59
CA GLY A 165 8.79 4.46 10.68
C GLY A 165 10.08 3.83 11.24
N LYS A 166 10.97 4.64 11.83
CA LYS A 166 12.20 4.14 12.46
C LYS A 166 11.93 3.26 13.68
N LEU A 167 10.93 3.60 14.47
CA LEU A 167 10.49 2.76 15.58
C LEU A 167 9.87 1.47 15.08
N ASP A 168 8.97 1.56 14.11
CA ASP A 168 8.28 0.40 13.55
C ASP A 168 9.27 -0.58 12.89
N GLU A 169 10.30 -0.10 12.19
CA GLU A 169 11.41 -0.93 11.72
C GLU A 169 12.09 -1.72 12.86
N ARG A 170 12.26 -1.11 14.02
CA ARG A 170 12.93 -1.74 15.17
C ARG A 170 12.04 -2.72 15.90
N ILE A 171 10.77 -2.36 16.11
CA ILE A 171 9.82 -3.21 16.85
C ILE A 171 9.08 -4.20 15.96
N GLY A 172 9.13 -4.05 14.64
CA GLY A 172 8.35 -4.83 13.68
C GLY A 172 8.55 -6.34 13.75
N THR A 173 9.70 -6.77 14.27
CA THR A 173 10.02 -8.20 14.49
C THR A 173 9.62 -8.72 15.86
N LEU A 174 9.16 -7.84 16.77
CA LEU A 174 8.67 -8.26 18.07
C LEU A 174 7.30 -8.95 17.91
N PRO A 175 6.95 -9.86 18.83
CA PRO A 175 5.60 -10.40 18.91
C PRO A 175 4.56 -9.27 19.01
N LYS A 176 3.39 -9.43 18.39
CA LYS A 176 2.32 -8.42 18.37
C LYS A 176 1.99 -7.84 19.75
N ALA A 177 1.95 -8.69 20.78
CA ALA A 177 1.70 -8.24 22.15
C ALA A 177 2.81 -7.31 22.69
N ALA A 178 4.07 -7.53 22.32
CA ALA A 178 5.18 -6.66 22.74
C ALA A 178 5.15 -5.33 21.95
N ARG A 179 4.81 -5.36 20.66
CA ARG A 179 4.56 -4.17 19.85
C ARG A 179 3.41 -3.34 20.42
N ALA A 180 2.31 -4.00 20.81
CA ALA A 180 1.15 -3.35 21.44
C ALA A 180 1.52 -2.66 22.76
N ALA A 181 2.30 -3.34 23.63
CA ALA A 181 2.79 -2.76 24.86
C ALA A 181 3.71 -1.56 24.61
N PHE A 182 4.58 -1.64 23.60
CA PHE A 182 5.43 -0.52 23.22
C PHE A 182 4.61 0.67 22.70
N ALA A 183 3.63 0.44 21.83
CA ALA A 183 2.73 1.47 21.32
C ALA A 183 1.95 2.15 22.46
N TYR A 184 1.47 1.38 23.44
CA TYR A 184 0.84 1.90 24.65
C TYR A 184 1.79 2.80 25.44
N GLU A 185 3.00 2.33 25.75
CA GLU A 185 3.99 3.07 26.53
C GLU A 185 4.34 4.42 25.87
N VAL A 186 4.57 4.42 24.56
CA VAL A 186 4.80 5.67 23.80
C VAL A 186 3.56 6.57 23.84
N ALA A 187 2.38 6.00 23.58
CA ALA A 187 1.14 6.77 23.52
C ALA A 187 0.78 7.43 24.84
N CYS A 188 1.05 6.78 26.00
CA CYS A 188 0.68 7.34 27.30
C CYS A 188 1.69 8.37 27.87
N ARG A 189 2.84 8.59 27.21
CA ARG A 189 3.84 9.57 27.66
C ARG A 189 3.33 11.01 27.62
N ASP A 190 3.87 11.86 28.48
CA ASP A 190 3.46 13.28 28.62
C ASP A 190 3.97 14.13 27.44
N GLU A 191 5.08 13.74 26.82
CA GLU A 191 5.71 14.46 25.73
C GLU A 191 4.77 14.57 24.52
N ALA A 192 4.64 15.77 23.96
CA ALA A 192 3.80 16.03 22.79
C ALA A 192 4.19 15.18 21.60
N ALA A 193 5.50 15.03 21.34
CA ALA A 193 6.03 14.23 20.25
C ALA A 193 5.60 12.75 20.34
N CYS A 194 5.54 12.18 21.55
CA CYS A 194 5.09 10.80 21.76
C CYS A 194 3.63 10.63 21.32
N GLY A 195 2.75 11.58 21.62
CA GLY A 195 1.37 11.57 21.14
C GLY A 195 1.27 11.65 19.60
N ARG A 196 2.11 12.48 18.96
CA ARG A 196 2.17 12.60 17.51
C ARG A 196 2.69 11.34 16.84
N ILE A 197 3.72 10.69 17.40
CA ILE A 197 4.23 9.41 16.90
C ILE A 197 3.19 8.30 17.09
N ALA A 198 2.55 8.24 18.23
CA ALA A 198 1.61 7.18 18.57
C ALA A 198 0.33 7.19 17.71
N MET A 199 -0.08 8.33 17.16
CA MET A 199 -1.27 8.37 16.29
C MET A 199 -1.12 7.53 15.03
N TYR A 200 0.09 7.28 14.54
CA TYR A 200 0.34 6.44 13.38
C TYR A 200 0.06 4.95 13.67
N TRP A 201 0.31 4.48 14.91
CA TRP A 201 -0.04 3.11 15.31
C TRP A 201 -1.55 2.86 15.45
N LEU A 202 -2.38 3.90 15.45
CA LEU A 202 -3.83 3.72 15.34
C LEU A 202 -4.23 3.14 13.96
N LEU A 203 -3.34 3.19 12.98
CA LEU A 203 -3.51 2.61 11.65
C LEU A 203 -2.57 1.41 11.41
N ASP A 204 -1.99 0.81 12.46
CA ASP A 204 -1.19 -0.42 12.31
C ASP A 204 -2.06 -1.58 11.79
N GLU A 205 -1.48 -2.48 11.01
CA GLU A 205 -2.20 -3.65 10.50
C GLU A 205 -2.64 -4.61 11.63
N SER A 206 -1.85 -4.68 12.73
CA SER A 206 -2.20 -5.50 13.90
C SER A 206 -3.24 -4.83 14.78
N ALA A 207 -4.37 -5.52 14.99
CA ALA A 207 -5.43 -5.06 15.89
C ALA A 207 -4.93 -4.89 17.34
N GLU A 208 -3.96 -5.71 17.77
CA GLU A 208 -3.36 -5.61 19.10
C GLU A 208 -2.55 -4.32 19.27
N VAL A 209 -1.80 -3.92 18.22
CA VAL A 209 -1.02 -2.67 18.24
C VAL A 209 -1.95 -1.46 18.24
N ARG A 210 -3.00 -1.48 17.40
CA ARG A 210 -4.04 -0.43 17.43
C ARG A 210 -4.70 -0.31 18.79
N LEU A 211 -4.98 -1.45 19.44
CA LEU A 211 -5.55 -1.48 20.78
C LEU A 211 -4.60 -0.85 21.81
N GLY A 212 -3.31 -1.20 21.78
CA GLY A 212 -2.29 -0.62 22.65
C GLY A 212 -2.19 0.89 22.50
N ALA A 213 -2.10 1.39 21.26
CA ALA A 213 -2.07 2.83 20.99
C ALA A 213 -3.35 3.53 21.47
N ALA A 214 -4.53 2.96 21.23
CA ALA A 214 -5.81 3.52 21.66
C ALA A 214 -5.93 3.57 23.19
N ASP A 215 -5.43 2.56 23.91
CA ASP A 215 -5.39 2.55 25.38
C ASP A 215 -4.48 3.64 25.93
N GLY A 216 -3.30 3.86 25.30
CA GLY A 216 -2.43 4.95 25.65
C GLY A 216 -3.08 6.33 25.43
N PHE A 217 -3.83 6.53 24.35
CA PHE A 217 -4.62 7.76 24.14
C PHE A 217 -5.74 7.91 25.19
N ARG A 218 -6.37 6.80 25.63
CA ARG A 218 -7.34 6.85 26.73
C ARG A 218 -6.69 7.32 28.02
N GLU A 219 -5.51 6.79 28.34
CA GLU A 219 -4.75 7.20 29.52
C GLU A 219 -4.38 8.69 29.47
N ARG A 220 -3.89 9.19 28.30
CA ARG A 220 -3.64 10.64 28.12
C ARG A 220 -4.89 11.46 28.38
N ALA A 221 -6.04 11.05 27.84
CA ALA A 221 -7.31 11.76 28.03
C ALA A 221 -7.74 11.77 29.52
N LEU A 222 -7.52 10.65 30.24
CA LEU A 222 -7.79 10.56 31.68
C LEU A 222 -6.85 11.45 32.50
N ARG A 223 -5.60 11.60 32.10
CA ARG A 223 -4.61 12.46 32.78
C ARG A 223 -4.70 13.92 32.35
N GLY A 224 -5.46 14.25 31.31
CA GLY A 224 -5.60 15.59 30.75
C GLY A 224 -4.38 16.06 29.95
N ILE A 225 -3.60 15.13 29.41
CA ILE A 225 -2.43 15.42 28.59
C ILE A 225 -2.89 15.73 27.18
N VAL A 226 -2.52 16.91 26.67
CA VAL A 226 -2.91 17.39 25.35
C VAL A 226 -1.68 17.68 24.51
N ASP A 227 -1.62 17.09 23.34
CA ASP A 227 -0.87 17.59 22.20
C ASP A 227 -1.87 18.10 21.15
N PRO A 228 -1.82 19.39 20.76
CA PRO A 228 -2.82 19.96 19.86
C PRO A 228 -2.95 19.24 18.52
N MET A 229 -1.85 18.72 17.97
CA MET A 229 -1.87 18.01 16.68
C MET A 229 -2.58 16.66 16.80
N SER A 230 -2.18 15.82 17.76
CA SER A 230 -2.86 14.54 17.96
C SER A 230 -4.32 14.71 18.42
N ALA A 231 -4.60 15.71 19.27
CA ALA A 231 -5.96 16.02 19.70
C ALA A 231 -6.89 16.45 18.53
N ALA A 232 -6.33 17.08 17.50
CA ALA A 232 -7.06 17.43 16.29
C ALA A 232 -7.22 16.24 15.33
N MET A 233 -6.17 15.43 15.16
CA MET A 233 -6.12 14.38 14.15
C MET A 233 -6.76 13.06 14.58
N VAL A 234 -6.65 12.68 15.86
CA VAL A 234 -7.19 11.39 16.36
C VAL A 234 -8.69 11.22 16.07
N PRO A 235 -9.57 12.26 16.20
CA PRO A 235 -10.97 12.14 15.80
C PRO A 235 -11.17 11.82 14.31
N LEU A 236 -10.29 12.28 13.43
CA LEU A 236 -10.32 11.99 12.00
C LEU A 236 -9.83 10.56 11.74
N ILE A 237 -8.66 10.19 12.29
CA ILE A 237 -8.04 8.87 12.19
C ILE A 237 -9.00 7.76 12.65
N ARG A 238 -9.78 8.03 13.68
CA ARG A 238 -10.82 7.10 14.19
C ARG A 238 -11.76 6.60 13.07
N ASN A 239 -12.07 7.44 12.08
CA ASN A 239 -12.96 7.05 10.98
C ASN A 239 -12.27 6.13 9.97
N TRP A 240 -10.95 6.04 10.01
CA TRP A 240 -10.13 5.22 9.14
C TRP A 240 -9.70 3.90 9.78
N MET A 241 -10.07 3.69 11.05
CA MET A 241 -9.79 2.43 11.75
C MET A 241 -10.86 1.38 11.43
N PRO A 242 -10.48 0.09 11.30
CA PRO A 242 -11.42 -1.02 11.31
C PRO A 242 -12.33 -1.01 12.54
N ALA A 243 -13.48 -1.66 12.43
CA ALA A 243 -14.45 -1.77 13.54
C ALA A 243 -14.01 -2.84 14.55
N ASP A 244 -12.92 -2.58 15.30
CA ASP A 244 -12.35 -3.50 16.28
C ASP A 244 -12.34 -2.92 17.70
N ALA A 245 -11.71 -3.67 18.63
CA ALA A 245 -11.60 -3.27 20.03
C ALA A 245 -10.77 -1.98 20.20
N GLY A 246 -9.75 -1.75 19.35
CA GLY A 246 -8.95 -0.52 19.37
C GLY A 246 -9.80 0.70 19.05
N ARG A 247 -10.64 0.62 18.00
CA ARG A 247 -11.58 1.69 17.64
C ARG A 247 -12.60 1.95 18.76
N THR A 248 -13.13 0.91 19.41
CA THR A 248 -14.08 1.04 20.53
C THR A 248 -13.42 1.78 21.70
N LEU A 249 -12.19 1.40 22.05
CA LEU A 249 -11.44 2.03 23.13
C LEU A 249 -11.08 3.49 22.81
N LEU A 250 -10.77 3.77 21.54
CA LEU A 250 -10.53 5.13 21.08
C LEU A 250 -11.80 6.00 21.16
N ASP A 251 -12.99 5.42 20.93
CA ASP A 251 -14.26 6.13 21.12
C ASP A 251 -14.46 6.54 22.58
N GLU A 252 -14.08 5.70 23.54
CA GLU A 252 -14.09 6.02 24.96
C GLU A 252 -13.11 7.16 25.28
N ALA A 253 -11.88 7.08 24.72
CA ALA A 253 -10.87 8.12 24.87
C ALA A 253 -11.36 9.48 24.34
N LEU A 254 -11.95 9.50 23.15
CA LEU A 254 -12.53 10.69 22.53
C LEU A 254 -13.71 11.24 23.31
N ALA A 255 -14.58 10.39 23.86
CA ALA A 255 -15.67 10.81 24.72
C ALA A 255 -15.14 11.47 26.01
N GLN A 256 -14.07 10.93 26.59
CA GLN A 256 -13.39 11.52 27.73
C GLN A 256 -12.72 12.85 27.39
N ALA A 257 -12.01 12.91 26.24
CA ALA A 257 -11.37 14.13 25.77
C ALA A 257 -12.40 15.25 25.53
N ARG A 258 -13.56 14.95 24.92
CA ARG A 258 -14.65 15.93 24.75
C ARG A 258 -15.19 16.46 26.07
N ARG A 259 -15.42 15.58 27.07
CA ARG A 259 -15.89 16.00 28.40
C ARG A 259 -14.92 16.94 29.12
N ARG A 260 -13.64 16.85 28.76
CA ARG A 260 -12.57 17.69 29.32
C ARG A 260 -12.15 18.84 28.42
N GLU A 261 -12.84 19.05 27.33
CA GLU A 261 -12.53 20.10 26.34
C GLU A 261 -11.10 20.02 25.77
N LEU A 262 -10.59 18.78 25.61
CA LEU A 262 -9.23 18.53 25.12
C LEU A 262 -9.13 18.39 23.60
N ILE A 263 -10.25 18.43 22.86
CA ILE A 263 -10.24 18.35 21.38
C ILE A 263 -9.77 19.69 20.82
N ALA A 264 -8.75 19.64 19.99
CA ALA A 264 -8.21 20.81 19.30
C ALA A 264 -8.87 21.02 17.92
N PRO A 265 -8.90 22.26 17.41
CA PRO A 265 -9.29 22.50 16.03
C PRO A 265 -8.25 21.92 15.07
N LEU A 266 -8.69 21.47 13.90
CA LEU A 266 -7.81 20.97 12.86
C LEU A 266 -6.82 22.07 12.42
N PRO A 267 -5.56 21.72 12.17
CA PRO A 267 -4.56 22.68 11.73
C PRO A 267 -4.88 23.23 10.34
N ARG A 268 -4.35 24.38 10.01
CA ARG A 268 -4.40 24.85 8.61
C ARG A 268 -3.38 24.08 7.80
N PRO A 269 -3.71 23.64 6.57
CA PRO A 269 -2.75 23.01 5.69
C PRO A 269 -1.54 23.93 5.47
N GLU A 270 -0.37 23.36 5.49
CA GLU A 270 0.88 24.08 5.24
C GLU A 270 1.03 24.42 3.76
N TRP A 271 0.52 23.55 2.91
CA TRP A 271 0.58 23.66 1.47
C TRP A 271 -0.77 24.03 0.87
N ARG A 272 -0.74 24.66 -0.31
CA ARG A 272 -1.88 24.90 -1.20
C ARG A 272 -1.84 23.90 -2.35
N ARG A 273 -2.95 23.30 -2.67
CA ARG A 273 -3.11 22.43 -3.84
C ARG A 273 -2.86 23.25 -5.12
N ALA A 274 -1.99 22.76 -5.98
CA ALA A 274 -1.65 23.40 -7.25
C ALA A 274 -2.24 22.62 -8.42
N GLU A 275 -1.91 21.34 -8.53
CA GLU A 275 -2.32 20.46 -9.62
C GLU A 275 -2.71 19.10 -9.05
N ILE A 276 -3.69 18.45 -9.65
CA ILE A 276 -4.20 17.16 -9.23
C ILE A 276 -4.16 16.19 -10.41
N TYR A 277 -3.68 14.99 -10.16
CA TYR A 277 -3.55 13.96 -11.17
C TYR A 277 -4.14 12.63 -10.69
N GLY A 278 -4.71 11.87 -11.63
CA GLY A 278 -5.15 10.50 -11.41
C GLY A 278 -4.78 9.62 -12.58
N SER A 279 -4.37 8.38 -12.33
CA SER A 279 -4.23 7.38 -13.38
C SER A 279 -5.56 6.69 -13.67
N ILE A 280 -5.69 6.15 -14.87
CA ILE A 280 -6.64 5.07 -15.12
C ILE A 280 -6.15 3.84 -14.35
N PRO A 281 -7.03 3.01 -13.73
CA PRO A 281 -6.62 1.78 -13.07
C PRO A 281 -5.84 0.85 -14.03
N ASP A 282 -4.78 0.24 -13.54
CA ASP A 282 -3.96 -0.70 -14.32
C ASP A 282 -4.65 -2.07 -14.54
N MET A 283 -3.91 -3.03 -15.08
CA MET A 283 -4.41 -4.39 -15.31
C MET A 283 -4.85 -5.12 -14.02
N TRP A 284 -4.30 -4.75 -12.89
CA TRP A 284 -4.64 -5.30 -11.58
C TRP A 284 -5.74 -4.49 -10.87
N GLY A 285 -6.13 -3.36 -11.47
CA GLY A 285 -7.06 -2.40 -10.89
C GLY A 285 -6.41 -1.41 -9.94
N ALA A 286 -5.08 -1.43 -9.82
CA ALA A 286 -4.35 -0.44 -9.03
C ALA A 286 -4.39 0.92 -9.72
N GLN A 287 -4.49 1.98 -8.92
CA GLN A 287 -4.62 3.36 -9.40
C GLN A 287 -3.72 4.27 -8.58
N MET A 288 -3.07 5.21 -9.26
CA MET A 288 -2.25 6.25 -8.63
C MET A 288 -2.97 7.58 -8.66
N LEU A 289 -3.01 8.25 -7.53
CA LEU A 289 -3.56 9.58 -7.35
C LEU A 289 -2.46 10.49 -6.81
N ARG A 290 -2.27 11.68 -7.38
CA ARG A 290 -1.26 12.65 -6.97
C ARG A 290 -1.84 14.04 -6.81
N ALA A 291 -1.38 14.73 -5.76
CA ALA A 291 -1.61 16.15 -5.57
C ALA A 291 -0.26 16.86 -5.51
N VAL A 292 -0.01 17.76 -6.45
CA VAL A 292 1.11 18.69 -6.40
C VAL A 292 0.72 19.84 -5.48
N LEU A 293 1.57 20.11 -4.51
CA LEU A 293 1.32 21.06 -3.42
C LEU A 293 2.35 22.18 -3.46
N GLN A 294 1.89 23.40 -3.33
CA GLN A 294 2.73 24.58 -3.28
C GLN A 294 2.84 25.10 -1.85
N GLY A 295 4.01 25.01 -1.25
CA GLY A 295 4.35 25.61 0.04
C GLY A 295 4.92 27.02 -0.08
N LYS A 296 5.22 27.60 1.06
CA LYS A 296 5.90 28.90 1.12
C LYS A 296 7.39 28.78 0.81
N GLU A 297 8.01 27.71 1.28
CA GLU A 297 9.46 27.47 1.17
C GLU A 297 9.74 26.44 0.10
N GLU A 298 9.04 25.31 0.12
CA GLU A 298 9.25 24.19 -0.78
C GLU A 298 7.92 23.63 -1.30
N PRO A 299 7.89 23.13 -2.54
CA PRO A 299 6.76 22.35 -3.04
C PRO A 299 6.77 20.94 -2.43
N ALA A 300 5.63 20.27 -2.47
CA ALA A 300 5.48 18.87 -2.08
C ALA A 300 4.59 18.10 -3.07
N VAL A 301 4.69 16.79 -3.06
CA VAL A 301 3.80 15.89 -3.80
C VAL A 301 3.22 14.87 -2.83
N ALA A 302 1.91 14.85 -2.71
CA ALA A 302 1.18 13.79 -2.02
C ALA A 302 0.78 12.72 -3.04
N THR A 303 1.11 11.47 -2.77
CA THR A 303 0.78 10.32 -3.63
C THR A 303 0.00 9.30 -2.83
N VAL A 304 -1.11 8.83 -3.41
CA VAL A 304 -1.91 7.72 -2.90
C VAL A 304 -1.99 6.65 -3.98
N VAL A 305 -1.67 5.42 -3.63
CA VAL A 305 -1.86 4.24 -4.50
C VAL A 305 -2.97 3.40 -3.91
N THR A 306 -3.95 3.04 -4.75
CA THR A 306 -5.08 2.21 -4.35
C THR A 306 -5.02 0.87 -5.08
N GLU A 307 -5.42 -0.21 -4.40
CA GLU A 307 -5.48 -1.57 -4.95
C GLU A 307 -6.84 -2.21 -4.62
N PRO A 308 -7.48 -2.90 -5.54
CA PRO A 308 -8.74 -3.61 -5.28
C PRO A 308 -8.60 -4.60 -4.10
N GLY A 309 -9.57 -4.59 -3.19
CA GLY A 309 -9.60 -5.47 -2.02
C GLY A 309 -8.57 -5.16 -0.93
N ARG A 310 -7.57 -4.34 -1.22
CA ARG A 310 -6.64 -3.79 -0.22
C ARG A 310 -7.04 -2.38 0.21
N GLY A 311 -7.69 -1.65 -0.68
CA GLY A 311 -8.02 -0.25 -0.49
C GLY A 311 -6.80 0.65 -0.78
N ILE A 312 -6.37 1.46 0.18
CA ILE A 312 -5.17 2.28 0.04
C ILE A 312 -3.95 1.41 0.33
N ALA A 313 -3.13 1.19 -0.70
CA ALA A 313 -1.91 0.38 -0.60
C ALA A 313 -0.70 1.20 -0.15
N GLN A 314 -0.64 2.48 -0.58
CA GLN A 314 0.43 3.40 -0.23
C GLN A 314 -0.12 4.82 -0.10
N ALA A 315 0.42 5.59 0.84
CA ALA A 315 0.17 7.01 0.99
C ALA A 315 1.47 7.67 1.48
N ILE A 316 1.99 8.64 0.72
CA ILE A 316 3.25 9.32 1.03
C ILE A 316 3.15 10.81 0.67
N VAL A 317 3.92 11.64 1.37
CA VAL A 317 4.19 13.02 1.01
C VAL A 317 5.70 13.18 0.85
N ILE A 318 6.12 13.72 -0.27
CA ILE A 318 7.53 13.99 -0.56
C ILE A 318 7.67 15.49 -0.78
N SER A 319 8.60 16.13 -0.09
CA SER A 319 8.91 17.56 -0.22
C SER A 319 10.32 17.78 -0.79
N GLY A 320 10.54 18.93 -1.41
CA GLY A 320 11.82 19.30 -2.01
C GLY A 320 11.82 19.20 -3.54
N MET A 321 12.51 20.15 -4.18
CA MET A 321 12.54 20.29 -5.65
C MET A 321 13.20 19.11 -6.36
N GLU A 322 14.25 18.53 -5.79
CA GLU A 322 15.00 17.43 -6.40
C GLU A 322 14.14 16.16 -6.47
N ALA A 323 13.55 15.76 -5.34
CA ALA A 323 12.68 14.59 -5.26
C ALA A 323 11.42 14.72 -6.14
N ILE A 324 10.89 15.95 -6.29
CA ILE A 324 9.77 16.23 -7.19
C ILE A 324 10.20 16.13 -8.65
N GLY A 325 11.40 16.63 -8.98
CA GLY A 325 11.98 16.51 -10.32
C GLY A 325 12.15 15.06 -10.76
N GLU A 326 12.61 14.19 -9.88
CA GLU A 326 12.72 12.76 -10.14
C GLU A 326 11.36 12.10 -10.34
N LEU A 327 10.36 12.44 -9.51
CA LEU A 327 9.00 11.90 -9.64
C LEU A 327 8.30 12.35 -10.93
N THR A 328 8.47 13.63 -11.32
CA THR A 328 7.83 14.18 -12.53
C THR A 328 8.54 13.75 -13.81
N GLY A 329 9.82 13.40 -13.75
CA GLY A 329 10.60 12.86 -14.87
C GLY A 329 10.41 11.35 -15.09
N SER A 330 9.61 10.67 -14.28
CA SER A 330 9.39 9.22 -14.39
C SER A 330 8.32 8.88 -15.44
N GLU A 331 8.50 7.75 -16.16
CA GLU A 331 7.47 7.22 -17.11
C GLU A 331 6.10 7.02 -16.45
N SER A 332 6.07 6.79 -15.15
CA SER A 332 4.82 6.67 -14.39
C SER A 332 4.06 7.99 -14.31
N PHE A 333 4.70 9.14 -14.50
CA PHE A 333 4.05 10.43 -14.53
C PHE A 333 3.31 10.66 -15.84
N ASP A 334 3.85 10.17 -16.97
CA ASP A 334 3.22 10.29 -18.30
C ASP A 334 1.89 9.53 -18.40
N ALA A 335 1.65 8.60 -17.48
CA ALA A 335 0.37 7.87 -17.40
C ALA A 335 -0.70 8.58 -16.57
N LEU A 336 -0.37 9.71 -15.92
CA LEU A 336 -1.28 10.47 -15.10
C LEU A 336 -2.07 11.50 -15.93
N ILE A 337 -3.32 11.68 -15.55
CA ILE A 337 -4.26 12.60 -16.20
C ILE A 337 -4.56 13.72 -15.18
N GLU A 338 -4.36 14.97 -15.57
CA GLU A 338 -4.76 16.10 -14.75
C GLU A 338 -6.28 16.04 -14.55
N THR A 339 -6.75 16.12 -13.29
CA THR A 339 -8.16 15.94 -12.92
C THR A 339 -8.57 16.89 -11.80
N ALA A 340 -9.83 16.82 -11.37
CA ALA A 340 -10.36 17.67 -10.31
C ALA A 340 -9.93 17.17 -8.92
N TRP A 341 -9.88 18.08 -7.95
CA TRP A 341 -9.64 17.74 -6.55
C TRP A 341 -10.70 16.78 -6.00
N GLU A 342 -11.96 17.02 -6.33
CA GLU A 342 -13.09 16.20 -5.91
C GLU A 342 -12.90 14.75 -6.35
N THR A 343 -12.37 14.54 -7.56
CA THR A 343 -12.02 13.20 -8.08
C THR A 343 -10.97 12.52 -7.20
N PHE A 344 -9.92 13.24 -6.80
CA PHE A 344 -8.90 12.71 -5.90
C PHE A 344 -9.51 12.30 -4.55
N GLU A 345 -10.25 13.19 -3.92
CA GLU A 345 -10.83 12.97 -2.59
C GLU A 345 -11.85 11.81 -2.59
N GLU A 346 -12.71 11.74 -3.62
CA GLU A 346 -13.68 10.66 -3.76
C GLU A 346 -13.03 9.30 -4.01
N GLN A 347 -12.00 9.21 -4.86
CA GLN A 347 -11.29 7.97 -5.10
C GLN A 347 -10.57 7.48 -3.84
N VAL A 348 -9.98 8.38 -3.06
CA VAL A 348 -9.36 8.06 -1.76
C VAL A 348 -10.43 7.59 -0.76
N ALA A 349 -11.60 8.25 -0.71
CA ALA A 349 -12.69 7.88 0.19
C ALA A 349 -13.24 6.47 -0.12
N VAL A 350 -13.33 6.12 -1.41
CA VAL A 350 -13.78 4.79 -1.85
C VAL A 350 -12.75 3.73 -1.54
N ALA A 351 -11.48 3.97 -1.85
CA ALA A 351 -10.41 3.03 -1.51
C ALA A 351 -10.31 2.80 0.01
N LEU A 352 -10.50 3.85 0.81
CA LEU A 352 -10.57 3.73 2.26
C LEU A 352 -11.70 2.80 2.71
N ALA A 353 -12.89 2.93 2.12
CA ALA A 353 -14.02 2.05 2.43
C ALA A 353 -13.76 0.60 2.04
N GLU A 354 -13.11 0.36 0.89
CA GLU A 354 -12.72 -0.99 0.45
C GLU A 354 -11.74 -1.65 1.42
N GLY A 355 -10.71 -0.92 1.86
CA GLY A 355 -9.77 -1.42 2.86
C GLY A 355 -10.45 -1.78 4.17
N LEU A 356 -11.32 -0.90 4.67
CA LEU A 356 -12.05 -1.13 5.91
C LEU A 356 -13.06 -2.28 5.81
N ALA A 357 -13.68 -2.50 4.65
CA ALA A 357 -14.55 -3.66 4.40
C ALA A 357 -13.76 -4.98 4.44
N ALA A 358 -12.46 -4.94 4.12
CA ALA A 358 -11.51 -6.05 4.26
C ALA A 358 -10.80 -6.08 5.64
N GLU A 359 -11.31 -5.32 6.62
CA GLU A 359 -10.73 -5.16 7.97
C GLU A 359 -9.29 -4.64 7.98
N ARG A 360 -8.88 -3.92 6.92
CA ARG A 360 -7.55 -3.34 6.76
C ARG A 360 -7.59 -1.84 6.98
N PRO A 361 -6.77 -1.30 7.87
CA PRO A 361 -6.57 0.15 7.96
C PRO A 361 -5.79 0.64 6.73
N PRO A 362 -5.89 1.92 6.38
CA PRO A 362 -4.98 2.52 5.41
C PRO A 362 -3.56 2.60 5.99
N PRO A 363 -2.51 2.73 5.14
CA PRO A 363 -1.16 2.97 5.62
C PRO A 363 -1.07 4.28 6.41
N ALA A 364 -0.20 4.31 7.41
CA ALA A 364 -0.02 5.42 8.33
C ALA A 364 0.25 6.76 7.62
N GLY A 365 0.95 6.75 6.48
CA GLY A 365 1.21 7.95 5.68
C GLY A 365 -0.04 8.66 5.14
N LEU A 366 -1.23 8.05 5.22
CA LEU A 366 -2.49 8.76 4.91
C LEU A 366 -2.72 9.95 5.86
N ILE A 367 -2.19 9.89 7.08
CA ILE A 367 -2.25 11.01 8.04
C ILE A 367 -1.52 12.22 7.45
N ASP A 368 -0.33 12.02 6.89
CA ASP A 368 0.45 13.12 6.30
C ASP A 368 -0.18 13.65 5.02
N VAL A 369 -0.70 12.76 4.18
CA VAL A 369 -1.46 13.17 3.00
C VAL A 369 -2.65 14.03 3.38
N ALA A 370 -3.40 13.64 4.41
CA ALA A 370 -4.55 14.41 4.89
C ALA A 370 -4.13 15.77 5.48
N LEU A 371 -3.03 15.80 6.24
CA LEU A 371 -2.45 17.04 6.78
C LEU A 371 -1.98 17.96 5.65
N ALA A 372 -1.22 17.44 4.69
CA ALA A 372 -0.67 18.20 3.58
C ALA A 372 -1.76 18.77 2.66
N CYS A 373 -2.76 17.95 2.35
CA CYS A 373 -3.84 18.28 1.42
C CYS A 373 -5.04 18.96 2.08
N GLY A 374 -5.14 18.97 3.42
CA GLY A 374 -6.30 19.49 4.13
C GLY A 374 -7.56 18.66 3.94
N MET A 375 -7.46 17.33 4.00
CA MET A 375 -8.57 16.37 3.81
C MET A 375 -9.31 16.14 5.13
N TRP A 376 -9.85 17.18 5.72
CA TRP A 376 -10.44 17.12 7.05
C TRP A 376 -11.80 16.42 7.11
N GLU A 377 -12.45 16.28 5.95
CA GLU A 377 -13.77 15.64 5.83
C GLU A 377 -13.69 14.23 5.26
N LEU A 378 -12.47 13.71 5.06
CA LEU A 378 -12.28 12.37 4.49
C LEU A 378 -13.00 11.31 5.32
N ARG A 379 -14.00 10.67 4.72
CA ARG A 379 -14.79 9.58 5.29
C ARG A 379 -14.80 8.41 4.32
N PRO A 380 -14.80 7.17 4.83
CA PRO A 380 -14.99 6.00 3.99
C PRO A 380 -16.33 6.10 3.24
N ARG A 381 -16.31 5.87 1.93
CA ARG A 381 -17.49 5.89 1.07
C ARG A 381 -17.56 4.60 0.24
N ALA A 382 -18.47 3.69 0.59
CA ALA A 382 -18.68 2.50 -0.22
C ALA A 382 -19.40 2.86 -1.52
N MET A 383 -18.87 2.41 -2.66
CA MET A 383 -19.42 2.64 -4.00
C MET A 383 -19.36 1.37 -4.83
N THR A 384 -20.46 1.01 -5.45
CA THR A 384 -20.52 -0.01 -6.49
C THR A 384 -20.29 0.62 -7.87
N ALA A 385 -20.08 -0.20 -8.90
CA ALA A 385 -20.03 0.30 -10.28
C ALA A 385 -21.31 1.07 -10.67
N GLY A 386 -22.48 0.59 -10.19
CA GLY A 386 -23.76 1.26 -10.40
C GLY A 386 -23.86 2.63 -9.72
N ASP A 387 -23.32 2.77 -8.50
CA ASP A 387 -23.27 4.05 -7.80
C ASP A 387 -22.41 5.05 -8.57
N TRP A 388 -21.21 4.63 -9.00
CA TRP A 388 -20.35 5.45 -9.85
C TRP A 388 -21.04 5.90 -11.14
N LEU A 389 -21.72 4.99 -11.83
CA LEU A 389 -22.45 5.32 -13.08
C LEU A 389 -23.58 6.32 -12.82
N SER A 390 -24.32 6.17 -11.73
CA SER A 390 -25.39 7.10 -11.35
C SER A 390 -24.85 8.51 -11.07
N GLU A 391 -23.68 8.65 -10.50
CA GLU A 391 -23.02 9.95 -10.26
C GLU A 391 -22.41 10.53 -11.54
N LEU A 392 -21.88 9.68 -12.41
CA LEU A 392 -21.33 10.10 -13.69
C LEU A 392 -22.43 10.56 -14.66
N ASP A 393 -23.57 9.92 -14.64
CA ASP A 393 -24.68 10.16 -15.56
C ASP A 393 -26.00 10.39 -14.82
N PRO A 394 -26.11 11.45 -13.99
CA PRO A 394 -27.26 11.68 -13.11
C PRO A 394 -28.58 11.95 -13.87
N ASN A 395 -28.51 12.21 -15.18
CA ASN A 395 -29.65 12.43 -16.04
C ASN A 395 -29.96 11.25 -16.97
N ASP A 396 -29.28 10.11 -16.79
CA ASP A 396 -29.39 8.92 -17.64
C ASP A 396 -29.13 9.20 -19.13
N GLU A 397 -28.32 10.20 -19.47
CA GLU A 397 -28.02 10.58 -20.85
C GLU A 397 -27.37 9.43 -21.65
N ILE A 398 -26.46 8.67 -21.01
CA ILE A 398 -25.79 7.51 -21.62
C ILE A 398 -26.74 6.31 -21.59
N ALA A 399 -27.43 6.08 -20.49
CA ALA A 399 -28.36 4.96 -20.32
C ALA A 399 -29.54 5.04 -21.31
N ALA A 400 -30.00 6.24 -21.59
CA ALA A 400 -31.12 6.52 -22.52
C ALA A 400 -30.70 6.48 -24.02
N LEU A 401 -29.41 6.35 -24.34
CA LEU A 401 -28.95 6.29 -25.74
C LEU A 401 -29.60 5.11 -26.49
N PRO A 402 -30.05 5.33 -27.74
CA PRO A 402 -30.43 4.20 -28.61
C PRO A 402 -29.35 3.16 -28.74
N ALA A 403 -29.74 1.89 -28.80
CA ALA A 403 -28.77 0.78 -28.86
C ALA A 403 -27.70 0.91 -29.96
N PRO A 404 -28.00 1.38 -31.19
CA PRO A 404 -26.97 1.61 -32.21
C PRO A 404 -25.95 2.66 -31.81
N VAL A 405 -26.40 3.78 -31.18
CA VAL A 405 -25.54 4.88 -30.76
C VAL A 405 -24.65 4.43 -29.58
N ARG A 406 -25.22 3.68 -28.63
CA ARG A 406 -24.45 3.10 -27.53
C ARG A 406 -23.40 2.12 -28.05
N LYS A 407 -23.74 1.28 -29.02
CA LYS A 407 -22.80 0.36 -29.67
C LYS A 407 -21.65 1.11 -30.37
N GLU A 408 -21.94 2.21 -31.03
CA GLU A 408 -20.93 3.08 -31.65
C GLU A 408 -20.01 3.70 -30.60
N LEU A 409 -20.61 4.22 -29.50
CA LEU A 409 -19.86 4.79 -28.38
C LEU A 409 -18.93 3.76 -27.75
N VAL A 410 -19.42 2.56 -27.42
CA VAL A 410 -18.60 1.45 -26.90
C VAL A 410 -17.54 1.04 -27.93
N GLY A 411 -17.83 1.11 -29.22
CA GLY A 411 -16.85 0.83 -30.29
C GLY A 411 -15.64 1.75 -30.25
N GLY A 412 -15.77 2.97 -29.70
CA GLY A 412 -14.67 3.89 -29.45
C GLY A 412 -13.59 3.35 -28.50
N SER A 413 -13.93 2.34 -27.68
CA SER A 413 -12.96 1.68 -26.80
C SER A 413 -11.77 1.04 -27.52
N ALA A 414 -11.88 0.82 -28.82
CA ALA A 414 -10.78 0.28 -29.64
C ALA A 414 -9.56 1.22 -29.69
N ALA A 415 -9.75 2.53 -29.50
CA ALA A 415 -8.69 3.53 -29.50
C ALA A 415 -7.93 3.60 -28.14
N TRP A 416 -8.52 3.12 -27.05
CA TRP A 416 -7.94 3.27 -25.70
C TRP A 416 -6.52 2.73 -25.58
N ARG A 417 -6.20 1.68 -26.30
CA ARG A 417 -4.86 1.08 -26.29
C ARG A 417 -3.79 2.05 -26.79
N ASP A 418 -4.14 2.92 -27.73
CA ASP A 418 -3.22 3.89 -28.31
C ASP A 418 -3.21 5.19 -27.52
N ASP A 419 -4.36 5.57 -26.94
CA ASP A 419 -4.56 6.82 -26.23
C ASP A 419 -4.09 6.76 -24.77
N TYR A 420 -4.17 5.58 -24.12
CA TYR A 420 -3.83 5.41 -22.71
C TYR A 420 -2.78 4.33 -22.50
N VAL A 421 -1.59 4.72 -22.06
CA VAL A 421 -0.44 3.82 -21.84
C VAL A 421 -0.82 2.65 -20.91
N VAL A 422 -1.57 2.94 -19.84
CA VAL A 422 -1.98 1.95 -18.84
C VAL A 422 -2.89 0.86 -19.44
N VAL A 423 -3.74 1.23 -20.40
CA VAL A 423 -4.65 0.29 -21.07
C VAL A 423 -3.90 -0.75 -21.93
N LYS A 424 -2.68 -0.45 -22.37
CA LYS A 424 -1.82 -1.45 -23.02
C LYS A 424 -1.57 -2.68 -22.14
N GLY A 425 -1.49 -2.47 -20.82
CA GLY A 425 -1.34 -3.53 -19.84
C GLY A 425 -2.61 -4.33 -19.55
N TRP A 426 -3.81 -3.83 -19.94
CA TRP A 426 -5.09 -4.52 -19.69
C TRP A 426 -5.25 -5.84 -20.44
N SER A 427 -4.31 -6.17 -21.31
CA SER A 427 -4.19 -7.49 -21.92
C SER A 427 -3.90 -8.63 -20.91
N GLY A 428 -4.11 -8.39 -19.61
CA GLY A 428 -4.07 -9.39 -18.52
C GLY A 428 -4.91 -10.65 -18.78
N GLY A 429 -5.64 -10.63 -19.88
CA GLY A 429 -6.06 -11.81 -20.59
C GLY A 429 -4.95 -12.68 -21.16
N THR A 430 -3.64 -12.38 -20.98
CA THR A 430 -2.63 -13.23 -21.62
C THR A 430 -2.62 -14.64 -21.02
N ALA A 431 -2.79 -14.79 -19.72
CA ALA A 431 -2.96 -16.11 -19.11
C ALA A 431 -4.34 -16.69 -19.47
N VAL A 432 -5.41 -15.92 -19.29
CA VAL A 432 -6.79 -16.29 -19.61
C VAL A 432 -6.95 -16.54 -21.12
N LEU A 433 -6.33 -15.74 -21.97
CA LEU A 433 -6.33 -15.92 -23.41
C LEU A 433 -5.52 -17.16 -23.79
N ARG A 434 -4.36 -17.39 -23.19
CA ARG A 434 -3.52 -18.58 -23.43
C ARG A 434 -4.26 -19.84 -23.03
N GLU A 435 -4.88 -19.89 -21.86
CA GLU A 435 -5.72 -21.02 -21.43
C GLU A 435 -6.89 -21.25 -22.38
N ALA A 436 -7.57 -20.17 -22.84
CA ALA A 436 -8.62 -20.29 -23.83
C ALA A 436 -8.11 -20.79 -25.18
N MET A 437 -6.90 -20.41 -25.59
CA MET A 437 -6.24 -20.91 -26.80
C MET A 437 -5.84 -22.39 -26.71
N ASP A 438 -5.32 -22.79 -25.51
CA ASP A 438 -4.88 -24.19 -25.29
C ASP A 438 -6.06 -25.17 -25.29
N GLU A 439 -7.25 -24.73 -24.87
CA GLU A 439 -8.46 -25.54 -24.80
C GLU A 439 -9.31 -25.50 -26.08
N ALA A 440 -9.15 -24.46 -26.92
CA ALA A 440 -9.99 -24.26 -28.10
C ALA A 440 -9.48 -25.01 -29.31
N LYS A 441 -10.44 -25.47 -30.13
CA LYS A 441 -10.14 -26.13 -31.42
C LYS A 441 -10.09 -25.17 -32.60
N ASP A 442 -10.65 -24.00 -32.46
CA ASP A 442 -10.76 -22.95 -33.46
C ASP A 442 -10.87 -21.56 -32.85
N ALA A 443 -10.84 -20.51 -33.68
CA ALA A 443 -10.87 -19.12 -33.25
C ALA A 443 -12.17 -18.72 -32.53
N ASP A 444 -13.29 -19.34 -32.85
CA ASP A 444 -14.57 -19.05 -32.17
C ASP A 444 -14.60 -19.72 -30.79
N GLY A 445 -14.02 -20.90 -30.65
CA GLY A 445 -13.81 -21.58 -29.38
C GLY A 445 -12.91 -20.74 -28.43
N VAL A 446 -11.85 -20.14 -28.98
CA VAL A 446 -11.00 -19.18 -28.20
C VAL A 446 -11.82 -18.03 -27.65
N LYS A 447 -12.63 -17.37 -28.50
CA LYS A 447 -13.49 -16.26 -28.08
C LYS A 447 -14.48 -16.67 -27.00
N ILE A 448 -15.19 -17.78 -27.20
CA ILE A 448 -16.17 -18.29 -26.26
C ILE A 448 -15.51 -18.61 -24.92
N GLY A 449 -14.37 -19.33 -24.92
CA GLY A 449 -13.62 -19.67 -23.75
C GLY A 449 -13.07 -18.44 -23.01
N PHE A 450 -12.61 -17.44 -23.74
CA PHE A 450 -12.14 -16.16 -23.19
C PHE A 450 -13.28 -15.39 -22.50
N PHE A 451 -14.41 -15.20 -23.17
CA PHE A 451 -15.56 -14.49 -22.56
C PHE A 451 -16.14 -15.24 -21.37
N ALA A 452 -16.22 -16.56 -21.41
CA ALA A 452 -16.67 -17.36 -20.28
C ALA A 452 -15.79 -17.17 -19.04
N ARG A 453 -14.49 -16.93 -19.22
CA ARG A 453 -13.55 -16.66 -18.12
C ARG A 453 -13.60 -15.20 -17.63
N LEU A 454 -14.02 -14.27 -18.47
CA LEU A 454 -14.21 -12.88 -18.07
C LEU A 454 -15.54 -12.64 -17.32
N GLU A 455 -16.57 -13.43 -17.58
CA GLU A 455 -17.90 -13.28 -16.99
C GLU A 455 -17.89 -13.24 -15.44
N PRO A 456 -17.14 -14.10 -14.72
CA PRO A 456 -17.04 -14.03 -13.26
C PRO A 456 -16.36 -12.75 -12.75
N ARG A 457 -15.64 -12.02 -13.62
CA ARG A 457 -14.94 -10.77 -13.31
C ARG A 457 -15.66 -9.52 -13.85
N ARG A 458 -16.90 -9.68 -14.30
CA ARG A 458 -17.65 -8.60 -14.94
C ARG A 458 -17.81 -7.39 -14.02
N GLU A 459 -18.11 -7.62 -12.76
CA GLU A 459 -18.26 -6.53 -11.77
C GLU A 459 -16.93 -5.80 -11.53
N ASP A 460 -15.82 -6.52 -11.46
CA ASP A 460 -14.48 -5.91 -11.31
C ASP A 460 -14.16 -5.02 -12.52
N TRP A 461 -14.51 -5.47 -13.72
CA TRP A 461 -14.31 -4.68 -14.93
C TRP A 461 -15.23 -3.47 -14.96
N ALA A 462 -16.49 -3.63 -14.60
CA ALA A 462 -17.44 -2.52 -14.53
C ALA A 462 -16.96 -1.44 -13.53
N LEU A 463 -16.48 -1.85 -12.35
CA LEU A 463 -15.92 -0.93 -11.38
C LEU A 463 -14.67 -0.22 -11.92
N ARG A 464 -13.78 -0.93 -12.60
CA ARG A 464 -12.57 -0.35 -13.23
C ARG A 464 -12.94 0.70 -14.29
N MET A 465 -13.89 0.36 -15.18
CA MET A 465 -14.37 1.30 -16.21
C MET A 465 -15.02 2.53 -15.59
N SER A 466 -15.84 2.35 -14.55
CA SER A 466 -16.49 3.46 -13.86
C SER A 466 -15.48 4.39 -13.17
N ARG A 467 -14.46 3.85 -12.54
CA ARG A 467 -13.36 4.64 -11.94
C ARG A 467 -12.55 5.39 -13.00
N SER A 468 -12.28 4.75 -14.14
CA SER A 468 -11.63 5.41 -15.28
C SER A 468 -12.48 6.58 -15.80
N ALA A 469 -13.77 6.33 -15.99
CA ALA A 469 -14.71 7.36 -16.41
C ALA A 469 -14.74 8.56 -15.45
N HIS A 470 -14.66 8.29 -14.14
CA HIS A 470 -14.65 9.33 -13.12
C HIS A 470 -13.41 10.23 -13.22
N VAL A 471 -12.21 9.65 -13.37
CA VAL A 471 -10.96 10.41 -13.58
C VAL A 471 -11.05 11.26 -14.86
N LEU A 472 -11.49 10.66 -15.96
CA LEU A 472 -11.61 11.35 -17.25
C LEU A 472 -12.65 12.46 -17.22
N LYS A 473 -13.78 12.27 -16.54
CA LYS A 473 -14.79 13.30 -16.36
C LYS A 473 -14.26 14.48 -15.55
N GLY A 474 -13.53 14.20 -14.45
CA GLY A 474 -12.84 15.22 -13.67
C GLY A 474 -11.80 16.01 -14.48
N ALA A 475 -11.21 15.38 -15.48
CA ALA A 475 -10.30 15.99 -16.46
C ALA A 475 -11.02 16.80 -17.56
N GLY A 476 -12.33 16.76 -17.63
CA GLY A 476 -13.07 17.32 -18.77
C GLY A 476 -12.88 16.55 -20.08
N ASN A 477 -12.31 15.33 -20.03
CA ASN A 477 -12.04 14.51 -21.21
C ASN A 477 -13.33 13.78 -21.64
N VAL A 478 -13.70 13.94 -22.91
CA VAL A 478 -14.97 13.40 -23.48
C VAL A 478 -15.05 11.87 -23.47
N ASP A 479 -13.91 11.17 -23.40
CA ASP A 479 -13.83 9.70 -23.39
C ASP A 479 -14.48 9.07 -22.15
N TRP A 480 -14.74 9.86 -21.09
CA TRP A 480 -15.45 9.36 -19.92
C TRP A 480 -16.79 8.69 -20.29
N LYS A 481 -17.46 9.19 -21.35
CA LYS A 481 -18.74 8.62 -21.82
C LYS A 481 -18.56 7.22 -22.39
N THR A 482 -17.46 6.99 -23.11
CA THR A 482 -17.13 5.68 -23.67
C THR A 482 -16.82 4.66 -22.55
N PHE A 483 -16.06 5.08 -21.54
CA PHE A 483 -15.77 4.24 -20.37
C PHE A 483 -17.02 3.93 -19.56
N ALA A 484 -17.88 4.94 -19.30
CA ALA A 484 -19.15 4.75 -18.60
C ALA A 484 -20.15 3.87 -19.38
N ALA A 485 -20.20 3.98 -20.71
CA ALA A 485 -21.07 3.15 -21.54
C ALA A 485 -20.57 1.70 -21.62
N THR A 486 -19.29 1.44 -21.36
CA THR A 486 -18.67 0.10 -21.38
C THR A 486 -18.80 -0.60 -20.02
N ALA A 487 -18.85 0.16 -18.91
CA ALA A 487 -19.08 -0.33 -17.55
C ALA A 487 -20.46 -0.96 -17.40
#